data_6b075cce59e604f7d7bb4af85f83e025
#
_entry.id   6b075cce59e604f7d7bb4af85f83e025
#
_cell.length_a   1.000
_cell.length_b   1.000
_cell.length_c   1.000
_cell.angle_alpha   90.00
_cell.angle_beta   90.00
_cell.angle_gamma   90.00
#
_symmetry.space_group_name_H-M   'P 1'
#
loop_
_entity.id
_entity.type
_entity.pdbx_description
1 polymer ?
#
loop_
_entity_poly.entity_id
_entity_poly.type
_entity_poly.pdbx_seq_one_letter_code
_entity_poly.pdbx_strand_id
1 'polypeptide(L)'
;EAQADRVREFMNYEITCVMEEYTPEMDQLLFYLPLAGSAFKKVYYDPSLQRAVSKFVPVEDLVVPYAASDLETCSRITHVVKMNYNEVRSQQLSGFYRDIQLTPAYNTTQTVTQDKVEEIEGISGAGNDMMYELLEFHVVMEMPGFEDPDGLHLPFIITVDRTSGRVLSIRRNYYENDPLKRKIPYFVHYKFLPGLGFYGFGLIHMIGGLSR
;
A
#
# COMPACT_ATOMS: atom_id res chain seq x y z
N GLU A 1 -24.73 2.46 26.00
CA GLU A 1 -25.20 3.55 25.09
C GLU A 1 -24.26 4.74 25.12
N ALA A 2 -24.07 5.46 26.25
CA ALA A 2 -23.20 6.66 26.33
C ALA A 2 -21.73 6.45 25.90
N GLN A 3 -21.18 5.26 26.06
CA GLN A 3 -19.82 4.94 25.57
C GLN A 3 -19.79 4.74 24.05
N ALA A 4 -20.79 4.08 23.50
CA ALA A 4 -20.92 3.88 22.05
C ALA A 4 -21.13 5.21 21.32
N ASP A 5 -21.93 6.12 21.89
CA ASP A 5 -22.14 7.46 21.33
C ASP A 5 -20.84 8.28 21.30
N ARG A 6 -20.05 8.25 22.38
CA ARG A 6 -18.73 8.93 22.42
C ARG A 6 -17.76 8.37 21.39
N VAL A 7 -17.73 7.03 21.21
CA VAL A 7 -16.88 6.40 20.18
C VAL A 7 -17.32 6.82 18.79
N ARG A 8 -18.63 6.86 18.54
CA ARG A 8 -19.19 7.31 17.25
C ARG A 8 -18.80 8.76 16.94
N GLU A 9 -18.98 9.66 17.91
CA GLU A 9 -18.61 11.07 17.76
C GLU A 9 -17.11 11.25 17.51
N PHE A 10 -16.27 10.52 18.24
CA PHE A 10 -14.82 10.55 18.05
C PHE A 10 -14.43 10.03 16.67
N MET A 11 -14.98 8.90 16.23
CA MET A 11 -14.70 8.35 14.90
C MET A 11 -15.15 9.29 13.77
N ASN A 12 -16.33 9.91 13.92
CA ASN A 12 -16.78 10.91 12.96
C ASN A 12 -15.85 12.11 12.90
N TYR A 13 -15.41 12.61 14.05
CA TYR A 13 -14.45 13.71 14.12
C TYR A 13 -13.11 13.35 13.45
N GLU A 14 -12.57 12.17 13.75
CA GLU A 14 -11.33 11.69 13.12
C GLU A 14 -11.43 11.66 11.59
N ILE A 15 -12.50 11.06 11.07
CA ILE A 15 -12.69 10.89 9.61
C ILE A 15 -12.97 12.22 8.90
N THR A 16 -13.71 13.14 9.53
CA THR A 16 -14.18 14.36 8.86
C THR A 16 -13.27 15.57 9.09
N CYS A 17 -12.54 15.63 10.21
CA CYS A 17 -11.78 16.80 10.62
C CYS A 17 -10.27 16.55 10.72
N VAL A 18 -9.86 15.36 11.13
CA VAL A 18 -8.43 15.05 11.37
C VAL A 18 -7.78 14.42 10.13
N MET A 19 -8.46 13.48 9.48
CA MET A 19 -7.99 12.84 8.26
C MET A 19 -8.43 13.66 7.03
N GLU A 20 -7.72 14.73 6.72
CA GLU A 20 -8.04 15.62 5.57
C GLU A 20 -8.05 14.87 4.24
N GLU A 21 -7.19 13.84 4.12
CA GLU A 21 -7.08 13.01 2.93
C GLU A 21 -8.21 11.98 2.78
N TYR A 22 -9.00 11.72 3.83
CA TYR A 22 -9.95 10.60 3.82
C TYR A 22 -11.00 10.72 2.70
N THR A 23 -11.59 11.91 2.54
CA THR A 23 -12.64 12.15 1.53
C THR A 23 -12.10 12.07 0.10
N PRO A 24 -11.05 12.82 -0.30
CA PRO A 24 -10.53 12.73 -1.66
C PRO A 24 -10.00 11.34 -2.02
N GLU A 25 -9.35 10.66 -1.09
CA GLU A 25 -8.87 9.29 -1.28
C GLU A 25 -10.01 8.26 -1.37
N MET A 26 -11.16 8.54 -0.73
CA MET A 26 -12.34 7.70 -0.85
C MET A 26 -13.04 7.94 -2.20
N ASP A 27 -13.11 9.18 -2.67
CA ASP A 27 -13.67 9.51 -3.98
C ASP A 27 -12.90 8.84 -5.11
N GLN A 28 -11.57 8.87 -5.04
CA GLN A 28 -10.72 8.14 -6.00
C GLN A 28 -10.99 6.63 -5.96
N LEU A 29 -11.08 6.05 -4.76
CA LEU A 29 -11.39 4.63 -4.60
C LEU A 29 -12.75 4.27 -5.20
N LEU A 30 -13.77 5.06 -4.91
CA LEU A 30 -15.13 4.81 -5.39
C LEU A 30 -15.27 4.95 -6.92
N PHE A 31 -14.48 5.83 -7.53
CA PHE A 31 -14.40 5.95 -8.98
C PHE A 31 -13.64 4.78 -9.62
N TYR A 32 -12.52 4.40 -9.03
CA TYR A 32 -11.63 3.36 -9.54
C TYR A 32 -12.21 1.95 -9.38
N LEU A 33 -12.86 1.67 -8.25
CA LEU A 33 -13.33 0.34 -7.87
C LEU A 33 -14.30 -0.29 -8.88
N PRO A 34 -15.34 0.41 -9.40
CA PRO A 34 -16.21 -0.17 -10.43
C PRO A 34 -15.48 -0.49 -11.73
N LEU A 35 -14.48 0.27 -12.11
CA LEU A 35 -13.71 0.05 -13.34
C LEU A 35 -12.77 -1.15 -13.21
N ALA A 36 -11.88 -1.12 -12.24
CA ALA A 36 -10.84 -2.15 -12.04
C ALA A 36 -11.35 -3.42 -11.35
N GLY A 37 -12.46 -3.33 -10.58
CA GLY A 37 -13.04 -4.45 -9.84
C GLY A 37 -12.41 -4.69 -8.47
N SER A 38 -11.21 -4.17 -8.22
CA SER A 38 -10.51 -4.23 -6.94
C SER A 38 -9.80 -2.93 -6.65
N ALA A 39 -9.78 -2.55 -5.39
CA ALA A 39 -9.03 -1.41 -4.89
C ALA A 39 -8.61 -1.67 -3.44
N PHE A 40 -7.60 -0.98 -2.99
CA PHE A 40 -7.11 -1.13 -1.62
C PHE A 40 -7.05 0.20 -0.90
N LYS A 41 -7.16 0.17 0.42
CA LYS A 41 -6.77 1.26 1.30
C LYS A 41 -5.64 0.80 2.22
N LYS A 42 -4.62 1.64 2.36
CA LYS A 42 -3.57 1.49 3.36
C LYS A 42 -3.89 2.40 4.53
N VAL A 43 -4.04 1.82 5.72
CA VAL A 43 -4.31 2.55 6.95
C VAL A 43 -3.15 2.36 7.91
N TYR A 44 -2.56 3.45 8.38
CA TYR A 44 -1.43 3.42 9.29
C TYR A 44 -1.38 4.70 10.13
N TYR A 45 -0.64 4.64 11.24
CA TYR A 45 -0.32 5.83 12.03
C TYR A 45 0.95 6.46 11.48
N ASP A 46 0.91 7.75 11.15
CA ASP A 46 2.08 8.50 10.71
C ASP A 46 2.66 9.30 11.89
N PRO A 47 3.88 8.95 12.37
CA PRO A 47 4.50 9.66 13.47
C PRO A 47 4.83 11.12 13.17
N SER A 48 5.05 11.47 11.90
CA SER A 48 5.38 12.82 11.48
C SER A 48 4.16 13.74 11.59
N LEU A 49 2.98 13.20 11.22
CA LEU A 49 1.71 13.90 11.29
C LEU A 49 1.00 13.70 12.64
N GLN A 50 1.48 12.78 13.48
CA GLN A 50 0.90 12.39 14.77
C GLN A 50 -0.59 12.02 14.68
N ARG A 51 -1.01 11.42 13.56
CA ARG A 51 -2.39 10.98 13.33
C ARG A 51 -2.44 9.72 12.47
N ALA A 52 -3.60 9.09 12.46
CA ALA A 52 -3.90 8.03 11.51
C ALA A 52 -4.06 8.61 10.10
N VAL A 53 -3.62 7.85 9.11
CA VAL A 53 -3.65 8.18 7.68
C VAL A 53 -4.31 7.04 6.92
N SER A 54 -5.16 7.38 5.96
CA SER A 54 -5.86 6.42 5.11
C SER A 54 -5.64 6.79 3.64
N LYS A 55 -4.80 6.02 2.93
CA LYS A 55 -4.45 6.26 1.53
C LYS A 55 -5.05 5.23 0.60
N PHE A 56 -5.52 5.68 -0.54
CA PHE A 56 -5.91 4.81 -1.65
C PHE A 56 -4.67 4.15 -2.27
N VAL A 57 -4.79 2.88 -2.61
CA VAL A 57 -3.76 2.11 -3.31
C VAL A 57 -4.43 1.40 -4.48
N PRO A 58 -4.06 1.73 -5.72
CA PRO A 58 -4.58 1.08 -6.90
C PRO A 58 -4.10 -0.38 -6.97
N VAL A 59 -4.81 -1.18 -7.76
CA VAL A 59 -4.56 -2.63 -7.84
C VAL A 59 -3.17 -2.96 -8.38
N GLU A 60 -2.64 -2.14 -9.27
CA GLU A 60 -1.32 -2.30 -9.88
C GLU A 60 -0.15 -2.06 -8.92
N ASP A 61 -0.37 -1.29 -7.85
CA ASP A 61 0.67 -0.97 -6.87
C ASP A 61 0.69 -1.96 -5.69
N LEU A 62 -0.24 -2.95 -5.66
CA LEU A 62 -0.27 -3.99 -4.64
C LEU A 62 -0.10 -5.38 -5.25
N VAL A 63 1.06 -5.99 -5.02
CA VAL A 63 1.42 -7.30 -5.56
C VAL A 63 1.30 -8.37 -4.48
N VAL A 64 0.53 -9.41 -4.77
CA VAL A 64 0.33 -10.58 -3.91
C VAL A 64 0.77 -11.86 -4.62
N PRO A 65 1.11 -12.95 -3.90
CA PRO A 65 1.38 -14.23 -4.53
C PRO A 65 0.17 -14.76 -5.30
N TYR A 66 0.41 -15.49 -6.37
CA TYR A 66 -0.66 -16.05 -7.21
C TYR A 66 -1.65 -16.96 -6.43
N ALA A 67 -1.16 -17.66 -5.44
CA ALA A 67 -1.98 -18.54 -4.58
C ALA A 67 -2.74 -17.82 -3.47
N ALA A 68 -2.65 -16.48 -3.36
CA ALA A 68 -3.35 -15.74 -2.33
C ALA A 68 -4.86 -15.77 -2.54
N SER A 69 -5.62 -16.03 -1.48
CA SER A 69 -7.09 -15.93 -1.45
C SER A 69 -7.56 -14.62 -0.85
N ASP A 70 -6.86 -14.14 0.17
CA ASP A 70 -7.16 -12.91 0.90
C ASP A 70 -5.87 -12.29 1.46
N LEU A 71 -5.99 -11.06 2.00
CA LEU A 71 -4.86 -10.33 2.58
C LEU A 71 -4.44 -10.88 3.95
N GLU A 72 -5.35 -11.52 4.68
CA GLU A 72 -5.08 -11.97 6.05
C GLU A 72 -4.18 -13.21 6.04
N THR A 73 -4.50 -14.19 5.19
CA THR A 73 -3.74 -15.45 5.07
C THR A 73 -2.52 -15.34 4.17
N CYS A 74 -2.41 -14.23 3.43
CA CYS A 74 -1.29 -14.02 2.51
C CYS A 74 0.03 -13.89 3.26
N SER A 75 1.01 -14.72 2.90
CA SER A 75 2.35 -14.73 3.51
C SER A 75 3.21 -13.52 3.11
N ARG A 76 2.92 -12.92 1.96
CA ARG A 76 3.64 -11.75 1.44
C ARG A 76 2.70 -10.80 0.71
N ILE A 77 2.76 -9.54 1.07
CA ILE A 77 2.13 -8.43 0.34
C ILE A 77 3.23 -7.47 -0.03
N THR A 78 3.32 -7.05 -1.27
CA THR A 78 4.31 -6.07 -1.73
C THR A 78 3.58 -4.83 -2.22
N HIS A 79 3.86 -3.70 -1.61
CA HIS A 79 3.34 -2.40 -2.00
C HIS A 79 4.42 -1.62 -2.74
N VAL A 80 4.14 -1.21 -3.97
CA VAL A 80 5.02 -0.35 -4.77
C VAL A 80 4.73 1.09 -4.40
N VAL A 81 5.71 1.76 -3.82
CA VAL A 81 5.59 3.16 -3.38
C VAL A 81 6.47 4.03 -4.24
N LYS A 82 5.88 5.03 -4.87
CA LYS A 82 6.61 6.04 -5.64
C LYS A 82 6.79 7.27 -4.76
N MET A 83 8.02 7.72 -4.62
CA MET A 83 8.39 8.87 -3.78
C MET A 83 9.30 9.81 -4.55
N ASN A 84 9.14 11.11 -4.32
CA ASN A 84 10.07 12.11 -4.82
C ASN A 84 11.33 12.20 -3.94
N TYR A 85 12.33 12.95 -4.40
CA TYR A 85 13.60 13.12 -3.67
C TYR A 85 13.40 13.68 -2.26
N ASN A 86 12.56 14.69 -2.10
CA ASN A 86 12.37 15.34 -0.80
C ASN A 86 11.65 14.43 0.20
N GLU A 87 10.70 13.62 -0.26
CA GLU A 87 10.01 12.64 0.57
C GLU A 87 10.98 11.57 1.08
N VAL A 88 11.78 10.99 0.18
CA VAL A 88 12.79 10.00 0.56
C VAL A 88 13.79 10.62 1.55
N ARG A 89 14.28 11.84 1.25
CA ARG A 89 15.25 12.52 2.10
C ARG A 89 14.68 12.88 3.47
N SER A 90 13.43 13.29 3.54
CA SER A 90 12.72 13.54 4.80
C SER A 90 12.66 12.27 5.66
N GLN A 91 12.35 11.11 5.05
CA GLN A 91 12.32 9.82 5.74
C GLN A 91 13.72 9.35 6.19
N GLN A 92 14.77 9.69 5.46
CA GLN A 92 16.15 9.44 5.87
C GLN A 92 16.54 10.31 7.06
N LEU A 93 16.22 11.61 7.02
CA LEU A 93 16.53 12.56 8.10
C LEU A 93 15.75 12.25 9.39
N SER A 94 14.53 11.76 9.27
CA SER A 94 13.74 11.30 10.43
C SER A 94 14.27 9.98 11.05
N GLY A 95 15.23 9.32 10.40
CA GLY A 95 15.77 8.04 10.84
C GLY A 95 14.87 6.84 10.52
N PHE A 96 13.79 7.05 9.75
CA PHE A 96 12.88 5.99 9.32
C PHE A 96 13.50 5.12 8.22
N TYR A 97 14.22 5.73 7.28
CA TYR A 97 15.05 5.06 6.29
C TYR A 97 16.54 5.24 6.60
N ARG A 98 17.33 4.26 6.22
CA ARG A 98 18.80 4.37 6.27
C ARG A 98 19.26 5.51 5.37
N ASP A 99 20.21 6.32 5.85
CA ASP A 99 20.85 7.36 5.05
C ASP A 99 21.85 6.75 4.06
N ILE A 100 21.36 6.38 2.90
CA ILE A 100 22.13 5.85 1.77
C ILE A 100 21.77 6.60 0.51
N GLN A 101 22.76 6.78 -0.37
CA GLN A 101 22.51 7.38 -1.66
C GLN A 101 21.75 6.41 -2.55
N LEU A 102 20.61 6.85 -3.06
CA LEU A 102 19.75 6.12 -3.98
C LEU A 102 19.89 6.68 -5.38
N THR A 103 19.66 5.84 -6.36
CA THR A 103 19.60 6.25 -7.77
C THR A 103 18.14 6.32 -8.18
N PRO A 104 17.65 7.46 -8.70
CA PRO A 104 16.28 7.55 -9.20
C PRO A 104 16.02 6.51 -10.28
N ALA A 105 14.83 5.94 -10.30
CA ALA A 105 14.39 5.14 -11.42
C ALA A 105 14.21 6.08 -12.62
N TYR A 106 15.05 5.95 -13.63
CA TYR A 106 14.72 6.50 -14.93
C TYR A 106 13.54 5.68 -15.47
N ASN A 107 12.47 6.34 -15.88
CA ASN A 107 11.33 5.71 -16.55
C ASN A 107 11.77 5.11 -17.90
N THR A 108 12.55 4.04 -17.86
CA THR A 108 12.98 3.30 -19.05
C THR A 108 11.94 2.27 -19.49
N THR A 109 10.90 2.06 -18.67
CA THR A 109 9.84 1.10 -19.00
C THR A 109 8.50 1.70 -18.60
N GLN A 110 8.01 2.65 -19.39
CA GLN A 110 6.58 2.96 -19.34
C GLN A 110 5.82 1.67 -19.67
N THR A 111 4.94 1.28 -18.76
CA THR A 111 4.04 0.17 -19.06
C THR A 111 3.00 0.65 -20.07
N VAL A 112 2.59 -0.22 -21.01
CA VAL A 112 1.54 0.06 -22.01
C VAL A 112 0.27 0.64 -21.37
N THR A 113 0.03 0.33 -20.08
CA THR A 113 -1.08 0.86 -19.31
C THR A 113 -0.85 2.33 -18.93
N GLN A 114 0.37 2.71 -18.55
CA GLN A 114 0.73 4.10 -18.25
C GLN A 114 0.65 4.98 -19.47
N ASP A 115 1.16 4.51 -20.62
CA ASP A 115 1.06 5.23 -21.90
C ASP A 115 -0.39 5.51 -22.28
N LYS A 116 -1.30 4.55 -22.06
CA LYS A 116 -2.72 4.74 -22.34
C LYS A 116 -3.41 5.68 -21.36
N VAL A 117 -3.05 5.66 -20.10
CA VAL A 117 -3.59 6.60 -19.09
C VAL A 117 -3.14 8.03 -19.43
N GLU A 118 -1.86 8.23 -19.76
CA GLU A 118 -1.32 9.52 -20.19
C GLU A 118 -1.99 10.03 -21.48
N GLU A 119 -2.26 9.13 -22.43
CA GLU A 119 -2.99 9.45 -23.66
C GLU A 119 -4.44 9.90 -23.37
N ILE A 120 -5.12 9.23 -22.44
CA ILE A 120 -6.50 9.57 -22.05
C ILE A 120 -6.54 10.90 -21.25
N GLU A 121 -5.58 11.12 -20.40
CA GLU A 121 -5.46 12.36 -19.60
C GLU A 121 -4.93 13.54 -20.42
N GLY A 122 -4.44 13.29 -21.63
CA GLY A 122 -3.88 14.33 -22.52
C GLY A 122 -2.54 14.88 -22.01
N ILE A 123 -1.87 14.14 -21.14
CA ILE A 123 -0.55 14.46 -20.61
C ILE A 123 0.48 13.76 -21.49
N SER A 124 1.21 14.52 -22.28
CA SER A 124 2.36 13.96 -23.00
C SER A 124 3.47 13.67 -22.01
N GLY A 125 3.91 12.42 -21.92
CA GLY A 125 4.87 11.89 -20.96
C GLY A 125 6.27 12.53 -20.93
N ALA A 126 6.32 13.82 -20.81
CA ALA A 126 7.53 14.63 -20.66
C ALA A 126 7.89 14.91 -19.18
N GLY A 127 7.21 14.30 -18.25
CA GLY A 127 7.53 14.37 -16.84
C GLY A 127 8.77 13.52 -16.54
N ASN A 128 9.95 14.12 -16.74
CA ASN A 128 11.22 13.53 -16.27
C ASN A 128 11.35 13.74 -14.75
N ASP A 129 10.26 13.51 -14.03
CA ASP A 129 10.26 13.53 -12.57
C ASP A 129 11.05 12.31 -12.10
N MET A 130 12.22 12.58 -11.53
CA MET A 130 13.08 11.56 -10.92
C MET A 130 12.39 10.99 -9.69
N MET A 131 11.52 10.00 -9.91
CA MET A 131 10.84 9.29 -8.84
C MET A 131 11.67 8.10 -8.38
N TYR A 132 11.64 7.83 -7.09
CA TYR A 132 12.18 6.62 -6.50
C TYR A 132 11.06 5.59 -6.37
N GLU A 133 11.27 4.39 -6.90
CA GLU A 133 10.36 3.28 -6.69
C GLU A 133 10.86 2.41 -5.52
N LEU A 134 10.09 2.40 -4.46
CA LEU A 134 10.36 1.60 -3.27
C LEU A 134 9.40 0.43 -3.20
N LEU A 135 9.91 -0.73 -2.83
CA LEU A 135 9.12 -1.93 -2.59
C LEU A 135 9.00 -2.14 -1.08
N GLU A 136 7.79 -2.00 -0.56
CA GLU A 136 7.47 -2.28 0.83
C GLU A 136 6.87 -3.69 0.94
N PHE A 137 7.66 -4.61 1.48
CA PHE A 137 7.28 -6.00 1.68
C PHE A 137 6.70 -6.19 3.07
N HIS A 138 5.42 -6.58 3.15
CA HIS A 138 4.82 -7.13 4.35
C HIS A 138 4.93 -8.65 4.26
N VAL A 139 5.86 -9.23 5.00
CA VAL A 139 6.25 -10.63 4.85
C VAL A 139 6.34 -11.34 6.19
N VAL A 140 5.96 -12.62 6.21
CA VAL A 140 6.18 -13.52 7.35
C VAL A 140 7.39 -14.38 7.00
N MET A 141 8.48 -14.21 7.76
CA MET A 141 9.73 -14.90 7.48
C MET A 141 10.57 -15.09 8.74
N GLU A 142 11.50 -16.00 8.68
CA GLU A 142 12.59 -16.12 9.66
C GLU A 142 13.72 -15.17 9.26
N MET A 143 14.19 -14.38 10.22
CA MET A 143 15.26 -13.42 9.99
C MET A 143 16.43 -13.75 10.91
N PRO A 144 17.65 -13.98 10.37
CA PRO A 144 18.82 -14.26 11.17
C PRO A 144 19.09 -13.18 12.22
N GLY A 145 19.23 -13.59 13.48
CA GLY A 145 19.43 -12.71 14.64
C GLY A 145 18.14 -12.13 15.25
N PHE A 146 16.98 -12.48 14.71
CA PHE A 146 15.66 -12.10 15.23
C PHE A 146 14.72 -13.31 15.24
N GLU A 147 15.29 -14.50 15.44
CA GLU A 147 14.53 -15.74 15.51
C GLU A 147 13.63 -15.76 16.76
N ASP A 148 12.44 -16.31 16.61
CA ASP A 148 11.56 -16.54 17.75
C ASP A 148 12.00 -17.79 18.51
N PRO A 149 12.05 -17.75 19.86
CA PRO A 149 12.42 -18.91 20.67
C PRO A 149 11.52 -20.13 20.44
N ASP A 150 10.26 -19.89 20.09
CA ASP A 150 9.27 -20.94 19.85
C ASP A 150 9.26 -21.42 18.37
N GLY A 151 10.16 -20.90 17.54
CA GLY A 151 10.31 -21.28 16.12
C GLY A 151 9.23 -20.70 15.21
N LEU A 152 8.54 -19.64 15.63
CA LEU A 152 7.58 -18.95 14.79
C LEU A 152 8.28 -18.06 13.75
N HIS A 153 7.81 -18.11 12.51
CA HIS A 153 8.18 -17.11 11.52
C HIS A 153 7.49 -15.80 11.83
N LEU A 154 8.26 -14.73 11.97
CA LEU A 154 7.76 -13.43 12.42
C LEU A 154 7.34 -12.53 11.25
N PRO A 155 6.28 -11.72 11.43
CA PRO A 155 5.90 -10.72 10.46
C PRO A 155 6.84 -9.52 10.50
N PHE A 156 7.36 -9.11 9.32
CA PHE A 156 8.18 -7.92 9.14
C PHE A 156 7.66 -7.04 8.02
N ILE A 157 8.01 -5.76 8.09
CA ILE A 157 7.88 -4.80 6.99
C ILE A 157 9.30 -4.43 6.56
N ILE A 158 9.63 -4.74 5.32
CA ILE A 158 10.95 -4.50 4.74
C ILE A 158 10.78 -3.55 3.56
N THR A 159 11.45 -2.40 3.60
CA THR A 159 11.46 -1.46 2.48
C THR A 159 12.77 -1.56 1.73
N VAL A 160 12.67 -1.74 0.43
CA VAL A 160 13.81 -1.94 -0.48
C VAL A 160 13.69 -0.97 -1.64
N ASP A 161 14.79 -0.34 -2.02
CA ASP A 161 14.85 0.40 -3.27
C ASP A 161 14.86 -0.57 -4.47
N ARG A 162 13.89 -0.42 -5.36
CA ARG A 162 13.72 -1.32 -6.52
C ARG A 162 14.92 -1.30 -7.45
N THR A 163 15.53 -0.13 -7.64
CA THR A 163 16.62 0.06 -8.60
C THR A 163 17.93 -0.55 -8.11
N SER A 164 18.32 -0.28 -6.86
CA SER A 164 19.58 -0.74 -6.30
C SER A 164 19.51 -2.05 -5.53
N GLY A 165 18.28 -2.50 -5.18
CA GLY A 165 18.06 -3.65 -4.30
C GLY A 165 18.48 -3.41 -2.85
N ARG A 166 18.81 -2.17 -2.47
CA ARG A 166 19.25 -1.85 -1.11
C ARG A 166 18.09 -1.77 -0.13
N VAL A 167 18.29 -2.39 1.03
CA VAL A 167 17.32 -2.33 2.13
C VAL A 167 17.40 -0.97 2.82
N LEU A 168 16.29 -0.26 2.89
CA LEU A 168 16.14 1.05 3.52
C LEU A 168 15.67 0.94 4.96
N SER A 169 14.71 0.06 5.24
CA SER A 169 14.22 -0.17 6.60
C SER A 169 13.75 -1.60 6.80
N ILE A 170 13.86 -2.07 8.04
CA ILE A 170 13.28 -3.33 8.49
C ILE A 170 12.54 -3.02 9.78
N ARG A 171 11.26 -3.38 9.86
CA ARG A 171 10.41 -3.12 11.02
C ARG A 171 9.61 -4.36 11.38
N ARG A 172 9.35 -4.54 12.67
CA ARG A 172 8.43 -5.58 13.16
C ARG A 172 7.00 -5.21 12.79
N ASN A 173 6.21 -6.19 12.39
CA ASN A 173 4.80 -6.04 12.04
C ASN A 173 3.89 -6.84 12.98
N TYR A 174 4.19 -6.82 14.27
CA TYR A 174 3.42 -7.49 15.31
C TYR A 174 3.55 -6.74 16.64
N TYR A 175 2.60 -6.96 17.54
CA TYR A 175 2.69 -6.46 18.90
C TYR A 175 3.51 -7.42 19.77
N GLU A 176 4.48 -6.91 20.51
CA GLU A 176 5.34 -7.72 21.40
C GLU A 176 4.54 -8.45 22.48
N ASN A 177 3.42 -7.87 22.91
CA ASN A 177 2.52 -8.45 23.90
C ASN A 177 1.59 -9.56 23.37
N ASP A 178 1.56 -9.79 22.05
CA ASP A 178 0.78 -10.88 21.45
C ASP A 178 1.62 -12.17 21.45
N PRO A 179 1.22 -13.22 22.21
CA PRO A 179 1.95 -14.50 22.24
C PRO A 179 2.06 -15.17 20.87
N LEU A 180 1.06 -14.94 20.01
CA LEU A 180 1.02 -15.52 18.65
C LEU A 180 1.69 -14.63 17.61
N LYS A 181 2.15 -13.43 18.01
CA LYS A 181 2.83 -12.45 17.14
C LYS A 181 2.16 -12.27 15.78
N ARG A 182 0.83 -12.12 15.83
CA ARG A 182 0.00 -11.99 14.63
C ARG A 182 0.33 -10.72 13.88
N LYS A 183 0.31 -10.85 12.55
CA LYS A 183 0.54 -9.75 11.62
C LYS A 183 -0.48 -8.62 11.82
N ILE A 184 -0.01 -7.37 11.93
CA ILE A 184 -0.87 -6.18 11.96
C ILE A 184 -1.36 -5.91 10.52
N PRO A 185 -2.68 -5.84 10.27
CA PRO A 185 -3.20 -5.54 8.94
C PRO A 185 -3.09 -4.05 8.64
N TYR A 186 -2.42 -3.70 7.55
CA TYR A 186 -2.31 -2.32 7.06
C TYR A 186 -3.20 -2.08 5.85
N PHE A 187 -3.60 -3.11 5.13
CA PHE A 187 -4.35 -3.01 3.89
C PHE A 187 -5.77 -3.55 4.05
N VAL A 188 -6.72 -2.82 3.48
CA VAL A 188 -8.12 -3.23 3.36
C VAL A 188 -8.43 -3.41 1.88
N HIS A 189 -8.98 -4.56 1.53
CA HIS A 189 -9.34 -4.89 0.15
C HIS A 189 -10.82 -4.62 -0.09
N TYR A 190 -11.10 -3.79 -1.09
CA TYR A 190 -12.44 -3.52 -1.60
C TYR A 190 -12.64 -4.26 -2.92
N LYS A 191 -13.74 -5.00 -3.05
CA LYS A 191 -14.14 -5.71 -4.26
C LYS A 191 -15.46 -5.15 -4.76
N PHE A 192 -15.56 -4.83 -6.06
CA PHE A 192 -16.81 -4.38 -6.66
C PHE A 192 -17.80 -5.55 -6.80
N LEU A 193 -17.36 -6.61 -7.46
CA LEU A 193 -18.05 -7.90 -7.49
C LEU A 193 -17.07 -9.00 -7.09
N PRO A 194 -17.51 -10.00 -6.30
CA PRO A 194 -16.65 -11.12 -5.96
C PRO A 194 -16.16 -11.84 -7.21
N GLY A 195 -14.84 -12.03 -7.32
CA GLY A 195 -14.22 -12.84 -8.35
C GLY A 195 -14.02 -14.29 -7.92
N LEU A 196 -13.48 -15.11 -8.84
CA LEU A 196 -13.12 -16.50 -8.54
C LEU A 196 -11.82 -16.66 -7.75
N GLY A 197 -11.08 -15.56 -7.55
CA GLY A 197 -9.79 -15.55 -6.86
C GLY A 197 -9.63 -14.33 -5.96
N PHE A 198 -8.38 -13.90 -5.82
CA PHE A 198 -8.05 -12.75 -4.97
C PHE A 198 -8.75 -11.47 -5.45
N TYR A 199 -8.71 -11.17 -6.75
CA TYR A 199 -9.29 -9.94 -7.31
C TYR A 199 -10.78 -10.06 -7.59
N GLY A 200 -11.49 -8.94 -7.48
CA GLY A 200 -12.89 -8.80 -7.87
C GLY A 200 -13.06 -8.48 -9.36
N PHE A 201 -14.28 -8.63 -9.85
CA PHE A 201 -14.65 -8.22 -11.21
C PHE A 201 -15.16 -6.78 -11.24
N GLY A 202 -14.68 -6.00 -12.20
CA GLY A 202 -15.17 -4.65 -12.50
C GLY A 202 -16.07 -4.62 -13.75
N LEU A 203 -16.62 -3.45 -14.03
CA LEU A 203 -17.48 -3.23 -15.21
C LEU A 203 -16.75 -3.54 -16.53
N ILE A 204 -15.46 -3.24 -16.64
CA ILE A 204 -14.66 -3.54 -17.82
C ILE A 204 -14.64 -5.04 -18.12
N HIS A 205 -14.57 -5.88 -17.09
CA HIS A 205 -14.61 -7.34 -17.25
C HIS A 205 -15.96 -7.84 -17.75
N MET A 206 -17.06 -7.18 -17.37
CA MET A 206 -18.42 -7.58 -17.75
C MET A 206 -18.81 -7.08 -19.14
N ILE A 207 -18.47 -5.83 -19.45
CA ILE A 207 -18.92 -5.16 -20.69
C ILE A 207 -17.91 -5.37 -21.83
N GLY A 208 -16.62 -5.59 -21.52
CA GLY A 208 -15.56 -5.73 -22.52
C GLY A 208 -15.78 -6.86 -23.54
N GLY A 209 -16.53 -7.90 -23.16
CA GLY A 209 -16.94 -8.97 -24.07
C GLY A 209 -18.09 -8.59 -25.02
N LEU A 210 -18.88 -7.57 -24.68
CA LEU A 210 -20.02 -7.09 -25.47
C LEU A 210 -19.63 -5.97 -26.45
N SER A 211 -18.49 -5.33 -26.25
CA SER A 211 -17.99 -4.22 -27.08
C SER A 211 -17.13 -4.69 -28.27
N ARG A 212 -17.10 -5.98 -28.54
CA ARG A 212 -16.42 -6.63 -29.68
C ARG A 212 -17.47 -7.05 -30.71
#